data_3177b3d5902596304a122ac4dd3e9287
#
_entry.id   3177b3d5902596304a122ac4dd3e9287
#
_cell.length_a   1.000
_cell.length_b   1.000
_cell.length_c   1.000
_cell.angle_alpha   90.00
_cell.angle_beta   90.00
_cell.angle_gamma   90.00
#
_symmetry.space_group_name_H-M   'P 1'
#
loop_
_entity.id
_entity.type
_entity.pdbx_description
1 polymer ?
#
loop_
_entity_poly.entity_id
_entity_poly.type
_entity_poly.pdbx_seq_one_letter_code
_entity_poly.pdbx_strand_id
1 'polypeptide(L)'
;MTKPALSFAAVPGRRRATIELAAEIERRGFSGLYCPSFGDGLALCEAIALATHEIPFGTSIVNIYTRNPFDFAQTAAFIHEISGGRFRFGVGVSHAPTNSWLGVATGKPLADMRRFVGDLRKGAERTGDLPPLVLAALRKPMAALAAELGDGAVWANAARSHMPASLRALGEAGQRAGFFIGDMIPTCVCDDRAAGAAVMRRVLRGYVQLPNYQRYWIEAGYADEMHAIQRALAAKQHDQVLSLMSDRWLNDVTLFGTAARIRDGVDAWRAAGVATPILVPSSTRGGQMEAMREIFTAFE
;
A
#
# COMPACT_ATOMS: atom_id res chain seq x y z
N MET A 1 15.48 9.62 -14.31
CA MET A 1 14.39 8.72 -13.85
C MET A 1 13.62 9.38 -12.71
N THR A 2 12.30 9.38 -12.72
CA THR A 2 11.51 9.84 -11.58
C THR A 2 11.69 8.84 -10.43
N LYS A 3 12.03 9.32 -9.22
CA LYS A 3 12.14 8.43 -8.06
C LYS A 3 10.76 7.85 -7.69
N PRO A 4 10.68 6.64 -7.10
CA PRO A 4 9.42 6.05 -6.66
C PRO A 4 8.81 6.83 -5.49
N ALA A 5 7.58 6.49 -5.10
CA ALA A 5 7.02 6.91 -3.82
C ALA A 5 7.50 5.98 -2.69
N LEU A 6 7.41 6.46 -1.45
CA LEU A 6 7.80 5.70 -0.27
C LEU A 6 6.64 5.53 0.70
N SER A 7 6.64 4.41 1.41
CA SER A 7 5.71 4.15 2.50
C SER A 7 6.45 4.09 3.83
N PHE A 8 5.89 4.71 4.87
CA PHE A 8 6.39 4.62 6.24
C PHE A 8 5.28 4.86 7.26
N ALA A 9 5.48 4.34 8.47
CA ALA A 9 4.51 4.41 9.55
C ALA A 9 5.05 5.20 10.74
N ALA A 10 4.14 5.82 11.50
CA ALA A 10 4.47 6.54 12.73
C ALA A 10 4.74 5.55 13.89
N VAL A 11 5.95 4.99 13.93
CA VAL A 11 6.35 4.02 14.96
C VAL A 11 6.37 4.68 16.35
N PRO A 12 5.74 4.08 17.38
CA PRO A 12 5.81 4.58 18.75
C PRO A 12 7.25 4.82 19.21
N GLY A 13 7.46 5.94 19.89
CA GLY A 13 8.80 6.39 20.35
C GLY A 13 9.68 7.03 19.28
N ARG A 14 9.29 6.98 17.99
CA ARG A 14 10.04 7.59 16.87
C ARG A 14 9.19 8.50 15.98
N ARG A 15 8.03 8.96 16.45
CA ARG A 15 7.07 9.73 15.65
C ARG A 15 7.66 11.05 15.15
N ARG A 16 8.41 11.77 15.98
CA ARG A 16 9.10 13.01 15.56
C ARG A 16 10.11 12.73 14.45
N ALA A 17 10.97 11.73 14.61
CA ALA A 17 11.92 11.34 13.56
C ALA A 17 11.23 10.89 12.26
N THR A 18 10.02 10.34 12.35
CA THR A 18 9.22 9.99 11.16
C THR A 18 8.74 11.26 10.43
N ILE A 19 8.36 12.31 11.15
CA ILE A 19 7.96 13.59 10.54
C ILE A 19 9.18 14.27 9.88
N GLU A 20 10.33 14.29 10.55
CA GLU A 20 11.58 14.82 10.00
C GLU A 20 12.01 14.06 8.73
N LEU A 21 11.77 12.74 8.72
CA LEU A 21 12.01 11.88 7.56
C LEU A 21 11.13 12.28 6.36
N ALA A 22 9.89 12.75 6.56
CA ALA A 22 9.03 13.20 5.48
C ALA A 22 9.64 14.40 4.73
N ALA A 23 10.14 15.39 5.45
CA ALA A 23 10.84 16.53 4.85
C ALA A 23 12.13 16.11 4.11
N GLU A 24 12.87 15.12 4.64
CA GLU A 24 14.05 14.57 3.97
C GLU A 24 13.70 13.86 2.65
N ILE A 25 12.62 13.08 2.64
CA ILE A 25 12.13 12.38 1.44
C ILE A 25 11.75 13.39 0.35
N GLU A 26 11.07 14.49 0.72
CA GLU A 26 10.75 15.58 -0.21
C GLU A 26 12.01 16.21 -0.79
N ARG A 27 12.97 16.62 0.04
CA ARG A 27 14.23 17.23 -0.41
C ARG A 27 15.04 16.32 -1.35
N ARG A 28 14.92 15.01 -1.19
CA ARG A 28 15.55 14.02 -2.07
C ARG A 28 14.79 13.78 -3.36
N GLY A 29 13.63 14.40 -3.57
CA GLY A 29 12.86 14.36 -4.80
C GLY A 29 12.16 13.01 -5.06
N PHE A 30 11.74 12.29 -4.03
CA PHE A 30 10.84 11.14 -4.18
C PHE A 30 9.45 11.59 -4.61
N SER A 31 8.71 10.74 -5.33
CA SER A 31 7.48 11.14 -6.00
C SER A 31 6.25 11.18 -5.10
N GLY A 32 6.33 10.73 -3.87
CA GLY A 32 5.20 10.73 -2.94
C GLY A 32 5.46 9.99 -1.64
N LEU A 33 4.56 10.21 -0.68
CA LEU A 33 4.57 9.59 0.65
C LEU A 33 3.23 8.92 0.94
N TYR A 34 3.23 7.63 1.30
CA TYR A 34 1.97 6.92 1.56
C TYR A 34 2.02 6.19 2.88
N CYS A 35 1.11 6.58 3.79
CA CYS A 35 1.03 6.05 5.15
C CYS A 35 0.20 4.76 5.17
N PRO A 36 0.76 3.62 5.64
CA PRO A 36 0.00 2.38 5.77
C PRO A 36 -0.96 2.43 6.96
N SER A 37 -1.84 1.45 7.07
CA SER A 37 -2.83 1.33 8.15
C SER A 37 -2.25 1.00 9.55
N PHE A 38 -0.93 1.04 9.71
CA PHE A 38 -0.28 0.86 11.00
C PHE A 38 -0.14 2.20 11.74
N GLY A 39 -0.63 2.25 12.95
CA GLY A 39 -0.73 3.49 13.72
C GLY A 39 -1.88 4.37 13.21
N ASP A 40 -1.86 5.65 13.52
CA ASP A 40 -2.80 6.63 12.98
C ASP A 40 -2.22 7.29 11.73
N GLY A 41 -2.60 6.77 10.57
CA GLY A 41 -2.15 7.27 9.26
C GLY A 41 -2.65 8.69 8.96
N LEU A 42 -3.82 9.08 9.46
CA LEU A 42 -4.35 10.44 9.27
C LEU A 42 -3.59 11.46 10.12
N ALA A 43 -3.35 11.17 11.40
CA ALA A 43 -2.53 12.02 12.25
C ALA A 43 -1.11 12.21 11.68
N LEU A 44 -0.55 11.15 11.07
CA LEU A 44 0.73 11.28 10.37
C LEU A 44 0.60 12.16 9.11
N CYS A 45 -0.49 12.05 8.35
CA CYS A 45 -0.75 12.88 7.18
C CYS A 45 -0.93 14.37 7.55
N GLU A 46 -1.59 14.69 8.68
CA GLU A 46 -1.65 16.06 9.20
C GLU A 46 -0.25 16.62 9.46
N ALA A 47 0.60 15.85 10.12
CA ALA A 47 1.98 16.26 10.39
C ALA A 47 2.82 16.41 9.09
N ILE A 48 2.62 15.52 8.11
CA ILE A 48 3.28 15.62 6.79
C ILE A 48 2.82 16.88 6.05
N ALA A 49 1.52 17.21 6.09
CA ALA A 49 0.98 18.41 5.45
C ALA A 49 1.72 19.68 5.89
N LEU A 50 2.08 19.76 7.17
CA LEU A 50 2.78 20.91 7.77
C LEU A 50 4.31 20.84 7.61
N ALA A 51 4.88 19.63 7.51
CA ALA A 51 6.33 19.41 7.43
C ALA A 51 6.88 19.40 6.00
N THR A 52 6.01 19.38 4.98
CA THR A 52 6.36 19.33 3.55
C THR A 52 5.61 20.39 2.76
N HIS A 53 6.10 20.73 1.55
CA HIS A 53 5.57 21.86 0.77
C HIS A 53 5.04 21.46 -0.61
N GLU A 54 5.64 20.48 -1.27
CA GLU A 54 5.34 20.15 -2.67
C GLU A 54 4.97 18.66 -2.87
N ILE A 55 5.56 17.75 -2.08
CA ILE A 55 5.42 16.32 -2.29
C ILE A 55 3.96 15.87 -2.12
N PRO A 56 3.37 15.11 -3.08
CA PRO A 56 2.09 14.46 -2.89
C PRO A 56 2.18 13.39 -1.78
N PHE A 57 1.14 13.29 -0.99
CA PHE A 57 1.09 12.27 0.05
C PHE A 57 -0.32 11.75 0.27
N GLY A 58 -0.46 10.68 1.05
CA GLY A 58 -1.77 10.12 1.35
C GLY A 58 -1.71 8.93 2.29
N THR A 59 -2.87 8.35 2.50
CA THR A 59 -2.99 7.06 3.20
C THR A 59 -3.01 5.90 2.19
N SER A 60 -2.41 4.78 2.52
CA SER A 60 -2.44 3.55 1.72
C SER A 60 -2.46 2.31 2.64
N ILE A 61 -3.55 2.15 3.29
CA ILE A 61 -4.83 2.83 3.35
C ILE A 61 -5.28 3.04 4.81
N VAL A 62 -6.35 3.77 5.05
CA VAL A 62 -7.06 3.67 6.32
C VAL A 62 -8.21 2.67 6.23
N ASN A 63 -8.48 2.01 7.34
CA ASN A 63 -9.57 1.06 7.46
C ASN A 63 -10.91 1.81 7.66
N ILE A 64 -11.87 1.62 6.76
CA ILE A 64 -13.17 2.32 6.76
C ILE A 64 -14.03 2.06 8.01
N TYR A 65 -13.73 1.00 8.78
CA TYR A 65 -14.52 0.62 9.95
C TYR A 65 -14.06 1.27 11.25
N THR A 66 -12.94 2.00 11.24
CA THR A 66 -12.33 2.52 12.49
C THR A 66 -12.90 3.84 12.99
N ARG A 67 -13.59 4.59 12.12
CA ARG A 67 -14.23 5.86 12.45
C ARG A 67 -15.57 6.01 11.72
N ASN A 68 -16.39 6.95 12.18
CA ASN A 68 -17.59 7.34 11.45
C ASN A 68 -17.22 8.01 10.11
N PRO A 69 -17.93 7.74 8.98
CA PRO A 69 -17.65 8.40 7.70
C PRO A 69 -17.65 9.92 7.75
N PHE A 70 -18.50 10.54 8.59
CA PHE A 70 -18.52 11.98 8.78
C PHE A 70 -17.23 12.50 9.45
N ASP A 71 -16.73 11.79 10.46
CA ASP A 71 -15.45 12.12 11.10
C ASP A 71 -14.27 11.98 10.13
N PHE A 72 -14.29 10.96 9.26
CA PHE A 72 -13.33 10.84 8.17
C PHE A 72 -13.42 12.01 7.19
N ALA A 73 -14.63 12.47 6.83
CA ALA A 73 -14.80 13.59 5.92
C ALA A 73 -14.20 14.88 6.50
N GLN A 74 -14.45 15.16 7.79
CA GLN A 74 -13.87 16.34 8.47
C GLN A 74 -12.34 16.30 8.45
N THR A 75 -11.75 15.18 8.86
CA THR A 75 -10.28 15.05 8.91
C THR A 75 -9.68 15.11 7.50
N ALA A 76 -10.30 14.44 6.52
CA ALA A 76 -9.79 14.41 5.15
C ALA A 76 -9.85 15.79 4.48
N ALA A 77 -10.96 16.53 4.65
CA ALA A 77 -11.10 17.89 4.14
C ALA A 77 -10.09 18.84 4.79
N PHE A 78 -9.91 18.74 6.10
CA PHE A 78 -8.90 19.54 6.82
C PHE A 78 -7.49 19.31 6.27
N ILE A 79 -7.05 18.05 6.13
CA ILE A 79 -5.72 17.73 5.59
C ILE A 79 -5.60 18.22 4.15
N HIS A 80 -6.66 18.09 3.35
CA HIS A 80 -6.67 18.53 1.97
C HIS A 80 -6.44 20.06 1.86
N GLU A 81 -7.16 20.81 2.65
CA GLU A 81 -7.06 22.28 2.70
C GLU A 81 -5.66 22.73 3.16
N ILE A 82 -5.20 22.28 4.34
CA ILE A 82 -3.91 22.73 4.89
C ILE A 82 -2.70 22.28 4.06
N SER A 83 -2.86 21.23 3.25
CA SER A 83 -1.81 20.76 2.36
C SER A 83 -1.82 21.43 0.98
N GLY A 84 -2.78 22.33 0.70
CA GLY A 84 -2.92 22.92 -0.64
C GLY A 84 -3.26 21.89 -1.72
N GLY A 85 -4.07 20.88 -1.40
CA GLY A 85 -4.53 19.87 -2.35
C GLY A 85 -3.58 18.70 -2.62
N ARG A 86 -2.48 18.58 -1.88
CA ARG A 86 -1.47 17.50 -2.08
C ARG A 86 -1.90 16.13 -1.52
N PHE A 87 -2.89 16.10 -0.64
CA PHE A 87 -3.35 14.90 0.04
C PHE A 87 -4.23 14.02 -0.85
N ARG A 88 -4.02 12.70 -0.80
CA ARG A 88 -4.89 11.65 -1.36
C ARG A 88 -5.41 10.77 -0.25
N PHE A 89 -6.74 10.61 -0.20
CA PHE A 89 -7.38 9.81 0.84
C PHE A 89 -7.54 8.36 0.38
N GLY A 90 -6.58 7.51 0.77
CA GLY A 90 -6.61 6.07 0.51
C GLY A 90 -7.43 5.32 1.57
N VAL A 91 -8.44 4.57 1.14
CA VAL A 91 -9.39 3.85 2.00
C VAL A 91 -9.49 2.37 1.61
N GLY A 92 -9.80 1.51 2.57
CA GLY A 92 -9.96 0.08 2.33
C GLY A 92 -10.72 -0.64 3.44
N VAL A 93 -11.19 -1.84 3.14
CA VAL A 93 -11.97 -2.68 4.07
C VAL A 93 -11.10 -3.49 5.04
N SER A 94 -9.78 -3.36 4.97
CA SER A 94 -8.83 -4.11 5.76
C SER A 94 -8.99 -5.64 5.63
N HIS A 95 -8.63 -6.40 6.65
CA HIS A 95 -8.66 -7.86 6.65
C HIS A 95 -9.44 -8.40 7.85
N ALA A 96 -10.11 -9.54 7.70
CA ALA A 96 -10.93 -10.12 8.74
C ALA A 96 -10.20 -10.28 10.10
N PRO A 97 -8.94 -10.77 10.18
CA PRO A 97 -8.23 -10.84 11.46
C PRO A 97 -8.03 -9.48 12.12
N THR A 98 -7.68 -8.45 11.34
CA THR A 98 -7.50 -7.08 11.86
C THR A 98 -8.81 -6.49 12.35
N ASN A 99 -9.89 -6.66 11.58
CA ASN A 99 -11.21 -6.16 11.96
C ASN A 99 -11.75 -6.86 13.21
N SER A 100 -11.52 -8.18 13.33
CA SER A 100 -11.85 -8.94 14.53
C SER A 100 -11.08 -8.47 15.76
N TRP A 101 -9.78 -8.24 15.61
CA TRP A 101 -8.94 -7.71 16.68
C TRP A 101 -9.38 -6.31 17.15
N LEU A 102 -9.81 -5.47 16.22
CA LEU A 102 -10.37 -4.14 16.51
C LEU A 102 -11.78 -4.18 17.08
N GLY A 103 -12.43 -5.33 17.10
CA GLY A 103 -13.82 -5.48 17.58
C GLY A 103 -14.85 -4.79 16.69
N VAL A 104 -14.54 -4.52 15.41
CA VAL A 104 -15.43 -3.83 14.48
C VAL A 104 -16.30 -4.81 13.70
N ALA A 105 -17.59 -4.49 13.57
CA ALA A 105 -18.52 -5.27 12.76
C ALA A 105 -18.30 -4.97 11.25
N THR A 106 -18.23 -6.02 10.46
CA THR A 106 -18.06 -5.92 9.00
C THR A 106 -19.17 -6.64 8.26
N GLY A 107 -19.55 -6.10 7.11
CA GLY A 107 -20.51 -6.73 6.19
C GLY A 107 -19.81 -7.30 4.93
N LYS A 108 -20.46 -7.15 3.79
CA LYS A 108 -19.90 -7.53 2.50
C LYS A 108 -18.96 -6.42 2.00
N PRO A 109 -17.67 -6.69 1.72
CA PRO A 109 -16.66 -5.67 1.40
C PRO A 109 -17.05 -4.66 0.34
N LEU A 110 -17.65 -5.09 -0.78
CA LEU A 110 -18.07 -4.19 -1.86
C LEU A 110 -19.26 -3.31 -1.45
N ALA A 111 -20.24 -3.87 -0.74
CA ALA A 111 -21.38 -3.12 -0.26
C ALA A 111 -20.98 -2.11 0.83
N ASP A 112 -20.09 -2.53 1.74
CA ASP A 112 -19.59 -1.66 2.81
C ASP A 112 -18.79 -0.50 2.25
N MET A 113 -17.91 -0.74 1.26
CA MET A 113 -17.16 0.31 0.60
C MET A 113 -18.10 1.29 -0.13
N ARG A 114 -19.12 0.79 -0.84
CA ARG A 114 -20.09 1.63 -1.55
C ARG A 114 -20.86 2.53 -0.57
N ARG A 115 -21.33 1.95 0.53
CA ARG A 115 -22.03 2.70 1.59
C ARG A 115 -21.12 3.75 2.21
N PHE A 116 -19.89 3.36 2.58
CA PHE A 116 -18.90 4.27 3.16
C PHE A 116 -18.62 5.48 2.27
N VAL A 117 -18.38 5.27 0.96
CA VAL A 117 -18.13 6.38 0.02
C VAL A 117 -19.35 7.29 -0.11
N GLY A 118 -20.56 6.71 -0.14
CA GLY A 118 -21.79 7.49 -0.17
C GLY A 118 -21.96 8.37 1.08
N ASP A 119 -21.71 7.81 2.27
CA ASP A 119 -21.82 8.53 3.54
C ASP A 119 -20.70 9.54 3.73
N LEU A 120 -19.48 9.25 3.27
CA LEU A 120 -18.35 10.18 3.25
C LEU A 120 -18.68 11.43 2.40
N ARG A 121 -19.24 11.25 1.21
CA ARG A 121 -19.63 12.35 0.32
C ARG A 121 -20.74 13.22 0.89
N LYS A 122 -21.72 12.62 1.56
CA LYS A 122 -22.74 13.38 2.30
C LYS A 122 -22.13 14.18 3.44
N GLY A 123 -21.13 13.64 4.11
CA GLY A 123 -20.38 14.34 5.15
C GLY A 123 -19.68 15.60 4.60
N ALA A 124 -19.12 15.50 3.40
CA ALA A 124 -18.40 16.58 2.74
C ALA A 124 -19.25 17.84 2.47
N GLU A 125 -20.56 17.70 2.29
CA GLU A 125 -21.48 18.84 2.14
C GLU A 125 -21.39 19.86 3.30
N ARG A 126 -20.85 19.44 4.44
CA ARG A 126 -20.70 20.26 5.66
C ARG A 126 -19.25 20.48 6.09
N THR A 127 -18.29 19.82 5.50
CA THR A 127 -16.90 19.81 5.99
C THR A 127 -15.89 20.40 5.02
N GLY A 128 -16.30 20.69 3.80
CA GLY A 128 -15.44 21.22 2.74
C GLY A 128 -15.06 20.16 1.70
N ASP A 129 -14.21 20.54 0.77
CA ASP A 129 -13.81 19.70 -0.36
C ASP A 129 -13.02 18.45 0.10
N LEU A 130 -13.46 17.30 -0.40
CA LEU A 130 -12.73 16.07 -0.17
C LEU A 130 -11.50 15.98 -1.08
N PRO A 131 -10.39 15.40 -0.58
CA PRO A 131 -9.26 15.03 -1.42
C PRO A 131 -9.65 13.95 -2.43
N PRO A 132 -8.84 13.75 -3.49
CA PRO A 132 -8.99 12.59 -4.36
C PRO A 132 -9.03 11.28 -3.56
N LEU A 133 -10.08 10.48 -3.81
CA LEU A 133 -10.36 9.24 -3.09
C LEU A 133 -9.70 8.05 -3.81
N VAL A 134 -8.79 7.34 -3.12
CA VAL A 134 -8.10 6.17 -3.64
C VAL A 134 -8.60 4.92 -2.91
N LEU A 135 -9.14 3.94 -3.65
CA LEU A 135 -9.62 2.70 -3.04
C LEU A 135 -8.56 1.60 -3.09
N ALA A 136 -8.40 0.90 -1.97
CA ALA A 136 -7.60 -0.34 -1.96
C ALA A 136 -8.25 -1.37 -2.88
N ALA A 137 -7.50 -1.83 -3.86
CA ALA A 137 -7.92 -2.83 -4.83
C ALA A 137 -6.96 -4.03 -4.77
N LEU A 138 -7.47 -5.22 -4.91
CA LEU A 138 -6.65 -6.42 -5.05
C LEU A 138 -7.16 -7.28 -6.19
N ARG A 139 -8.44 -7.65 -6.16
CA ARG A 139 -9.08 -8.49 -7.16
C ARG A 139 -10.07 -7.67 -8.00
N LYS A 140 -10.39 -8.19 -9.19
CA LYS A 140 -11.24 -7.56 -10.21
C LYS A 140 -12.49 -6.84 -9.66
N PRO A 141 -13.33 -7.42 -8.76
CA PRO A 141 -14.52 -6.73 -8.30
C PRO A 141 -14.25 -5.42 -7.54
N MET A 142 -13.21 -5.39 -6.72
CA MET A 142 -12.84 -4.19 -5.97
C MET A 142 -12.13 -3.17 -6.88
N ALA A 143 -11.33 -3.60 -7.86
CA ALA A 143 -10.74 -2.73 -8.86
C ALA A 143 -11.83 -2.04 -9.71
N ALA A 144 -12.85 -2.78 -10.15
CA ALA A 144 -14.00 -2.20 -10.86
C ALA A 144 -14.77 -1.18 -9.98
N LEU A 145 -14.92 -1.47 -8.67
CA LEU A 145 -15.55 -0.54 -7.75
C LEU A 145 -14.70 0.73 -7.54
N ALA A 146 -13.36 0.60 -7.50
CA ALA A 146 -12.46 1.74 -7.43
C ALA A 146 -12.58 2.64 -8.67
N ALA A 147 -12.72 2.06 -9.84
CA ALA A 147 -12.96 2.78 -11.08
C ALA A 147 -14.30 3.54 -11.10
N GLU A 148 -15.33 2.97 -10.48
CA GLU A 148 -16.66 3.57 -10.38
C GLU A 148 -16.75 4.71 -9.36
N LEU A 149 -16.14 4.51 -8.19
CA LEU A 149 -16.37 5.38 -7.03
C LEU A 149 -15.19 6.31 -6.72
N GLY A 150 -13.98 5.99 -7.18
CA GLY A 150 -12.76 6.69 -6.76
C GLY A 150 -12.09 7.48 -7.86
N ASP A 151 -11.06 8.18 -7.44
CA ASP A 151 -10.11 8.91 -8.27
C ASP A 151 -8.80 8.13 -8.43
N GLY A 152 -8.76 6.90 -7.92
CA GLY A 152 -7.63 6.01 -8.01
C GLY A 152 -7.85 4.66 -7.37
N ALA A 153 -6.91 3.78 -7.67
CA ALA A 153 -6.81 2.44 -7.08
C ALA A 153 -5.39 2.17 -6.59
N VAL A 154 -5.27 1.54 -5.43
CA VAL A 154 -3.98 1.14 -4.88
C VAL A 154 -4.00 -0.35 -4.52
N TRP A 155 -3.02 -1.06 -5.00
CA TRP A 155 -2.74 -2.44 -4.62
C TRP A 155 -1.70 -2.50 -3.51
N ALA A 156 -1.59 -3.64 -2.87
CA ALA A 156 -0.50 -3.97 -1.98
C ALA A 156 -0.11 -5.43 -2.18
N ASN A 157 1.18 -5.68 -2.30
CA ASN A 157 1.73 -7.01 -2.55
C ASN A 157 1.16 -7.65 -3.84
N ALA A 158 0.92 -6.86 -4.86
CA ALA A 158 0.46 -7.37 -6.14
C ALA A 158 1.54 -8.25 -6.80
N ALA A 159 1.14 -9.09 -7.75
CA ALA A 159 2.05 -9.76 -8.64
C ALA A 159 2.25 -8.89 -9.89
N ARG A 160 3.46 -8.46 -10.14
CA ARG A 160 3.80 -7.57 -11.27
C ARG A 160 3.34 -8.15 -12.61
N SER A 161 3.56 -9.44 -12.81
CA SER A 161 3.14 -10.14 -14.02
C SER A 161 1.62 -10.14 -14.23
N HIS A 162 0.83 -10.00 -13.16
CA HIS A 162 -0.63 -9.95 -13.20
C HIS A 162 -1.19 -8.53 -13.28
N MET A 163 -0.39 -7.49 -13.09
CA MET A 163 -0.87 -6.09 -13.12
C MET A 163 -1.59 -5.71 -14.41
N PRO A 164 -1.14 -6.09 -15.62
CA PRO A 164 -1.91 -5.80 -16.84
C PRO A 164 -3.34 -6.37 -16.82
N ALA A 165 -3.54 -7.53 -16.20
CA ALA A 165 -4.87 -8.13 -16.02
C ALA A 165 -5.70 -7.39 -14.94
N SER A 166 -5.06 -7.01 -13.83
CA SER A 166 -5.68 -6.22 -12.77
C SER A 166 -6.14 -4.85 -13.28
N LEU A 167 -5.32 -4.18 -14.07
CA LEU A 167 -5.61 -2.84 -14.62
C LEU A 167 -6.75 -2.87 -15.64
N ARG A 168 -6.91 -3.95 -16.41
CA ARG A 168 -8.08 -4.10 -17.29
C ARG A 168 -9.41 -4.03 -16.55
N ALA A 169 -9.43 -4.36 -15.26
CA ALA A 169 -10.65 -4.26 -14.46
C ALA A 169 -11.05 -2.82 -14.12
N LEU A 170 -10.17 -1.85 -14.31
CA LEU A 170 -10.48 -0.42 -14.18
C LEU A 170 -11.26 0.13 -15.39
N GLY A 171 -11.24 -0.58 -16.53
CA GLY A 171 -11.85 -0.10 -17.76
C GLY A 171 -11.31 1.27 -18.19
N GLU A 172 -12.18 2.11 -18.74
CA GLU A 172 -11.83 3.47 -19.19
C GLU A 172 -11.38 4.39 -18.04
N ALA A 173 -11.86 4.15 -16.81
CA ALA A 173 -11.49 4.96 -15.66
C ALA A 173 -9.98 4.92 -15.39
N GLY A 174 -9.32 3.78 -15.61
CA GLY A 174 -7.88 3.64 -15.46
C GLY A 174 -7.05 4.46 -16.45
N GLN A 175 -7.69 4.99 -17.50
CA GLN A 175 -7.06 5.84 -18.52
C GLN A 175 -7.36 7.33 -18.32
N ARG A 176 -8.22 7.68 -17.35
CA ARG A 176 -8.52 9.09 -17.06
C ARG A 176 -7.26 9.82 -16.59
N ALA A 177 -7.03 11.01 -17.11
CA ALA A 177 -5.94 11.86 -16.65
C ALA A 177 -6.09 12.11 -15.13
N GLY A 178 -5.01 11.89 -14.39
CA GLY A 178 -4.99 12.06 -12.94
C GLY A 178 -5.54 10.87 -12.13
N PHE A 179 -6.08 9.82 -12.74
CA PHE A 179 -6.48 8.61 -12.01
C PHE A 179 -5.25 7.94 -11.39
N PHE A 180 -5.24 7.82 -10.07
CA PHE A 180 -4.10 7.28 -9.34
C PHE A 180 -4.03 5.75 -9.49
N ILE A 181 -2.86 5.24 -9.89
CA ILE A 181 -2.57 3.81 -9.96
C ILE A 181 -1.29 3.55 -9.16
N GLY A 182 -1.42 2.97 -7.97
CA GLY A 182 -0.31 2.66 -7.08
C GLY A 182 -0.25 1.19 -6.68
N ASP A 183 0.95 0.71 -6.33
CA ASP A 183 1.14 -0.56 -5.62
C ASP A 183 2.17 -0.40 -4.52
N MET A 184 1.84 -0.91 -3.33
CA MET A 184 2.73 -0.97 -2.18
C MET A 184 3.60 -2.22 -2.29
N ILE A 185 4.86 -2.03 -2.65
CA ILE A 185 5.81 -3.09 -3.00
C ILE A 185 6.80 -3.28 -1.85
N PRO A 186 6.78 -4.42 -1.13
CA PRO A 186 7.79 -4.73 -0.13
C PRO A 186 9.18 -4.68 -0.74
N THR A 187 10.08 -3.92 -0.14
CA THR A 187 11.39 -3.62 -0.72
C THR A 187 12.50 -3.77 0.30
N CYS A 188 13.60 -4.45 -0.07
CA CYS A 188 14.79 -4.61 0.75
C CYS A 188 16.06 -4.40 -0.09
N VAL A 189 16.78 -3.31 0.14
CA VAL A 189 18.10 -3.08 -0.48
C VAL A 189 19.14 -3.88 0.29
N CYS A 190 19.86 -4.77 -0.36
CA CYS A 190 20.91 -5.57 0.25
C CYS A 190 21.80 -6.21 -0.82
N ASP A 191 23.07 -6.48 -0.48
CA ASP A 191 23.98 -7.20 -1.37
C ASP A 191 23.77 -8.73 -1.26
N ASP A 192 23.48 -9.22 -0.06
CA ASP A 192 23.11 -10.63 0.15
C ASP A 192 21.65 -10.87 -0.25
N ARG A 193 21.48 -11.46 -1.43
CA ARG A 193 20.18 -11.79 -1.99
C ARG A 193 19.40 -12.81 -1.16
N ALA A 194 20.09 -13.76 -0.53
CA ALA A 194 19.43 -14.79 0.29
C ALA A 194 18.87 -14.17 1.58
N ALA A 195 19.62 -13.27 2.21
CA ALA A 195 19.17 -12.48 3.36
C ALA A 195 17.97 -11.59 2.98
N GLY A 196 18.01 -10.92 1.82
CA GLY A 196 16.90 -10.13 1.30
C GLY A 196 15.64 -10.96 1.08
N ALA A 197 15.76 -12.12 0.44
CA ALA A 197 14.64 -13.05 0.25
C ALA A 197 14.04 -13.51 1.58
N ALA A 198 14.88 -13.81 2.59
CA ALA A 198 14.42 -14.17 3.92
C ALA A 198 13.64 -13.03 4.61
N VAL A 199 14.05 -11.76 4.41
CA VAL A 199 13.28 -10.60 4.89
C VAL A 199 11.91 -10.55 4.20
N MET A 200 11.86 -10.67 2.88
CA MET A 200 10.61 -10.61 2.11
C MET A 200 9.63 -11.73 2.50
N ARG A 201 10.13 -12.95 2.73
CA ARG A 201 9.30 -14.05 3.24
C ARG A 201 8.68 -13.71 4.60
N ARG A 202 9.44 -13.11 5.51
CA ARG A 202 8.91 -12.69 6.83
C ARG A 202 7.86 -11.59 6.70
N VAL A 203 8.08 -10.59 5.83
CA VAL A 203 7.12 -9.51 5.55
C VAL A 203 5.80 -10.07 5.03
N LEU A 204 5.86 -11.03 4.11
CA LEU A 204 4.67 -11.60 3.48
C LEU A 204 3.98 -12.70 4.29
N ARG A 205 4.60 -13.17 5.39
CA ARG A 205 4.08 -14.29 6.21
C ARG A 205 2.63 -14.10 6.65
N GLY A 206 2.25 -12.88 7.02
CA GLY A 206 0.87 -12.57 7.42
C GLY A 206 -0.09 -12.59 6.24
N TYR A 207 0.34 -12.10 5.09
CA TYR A 207 -0.50 -11.97 3.90
C TYR A 207 -0.83 -13.32 3.24
N VAL A 208 0.09 -14.27 3.22
CA VAL A 208 -0.16 -15.62 2.66
C VAL A 208 -1.16 -16.44 3.47
N GLN A 209 -1.56 -15.97 4.65
CA GLN A 209 -2.62 -16.58 5.46
C GLN A 209 -4.00 -16.01 5.13
N LEU A 210 -4.08 -14.92 4.36
CA LEU A 210 -5.32 -14.24 4.05
C LEU A 210 -5.98 -14.82 2.79
N PRO A 211 -7.22 -15.32 2.87
CA PRO A 211 -7.88 -16.01 1.74
C PRO A 211 -8.03 -15.14 0.49
N ASN A 212 -8.21 -13.82 0.64
CA ASN A 212 -8.32 -12.91 -0.50
C ASN A 212 -7.00 -12.76 -1.25
N TYR A 213 -5.85 -12.74 -0.54
CA TYR A 213 -4.52 -12.72 -1.14
C TYR A 213 -4.17 -14.05 -1.79
N GLN A 214 -4.45 -15.16 -1.13
CA GLN A 214 -4.25 -16.49 -1.72
C GLN A 214 -5.00 -16.63 -3.05
N ARG A 215 -6.28 -16.24 -3.10
CA ARG A 215 -7.09 -16.26 -4.33
C ARG A 215 -6.50 -15.35 -5.41
N TYR A 216 -6.03 -14.16 -5.04
CA TYR A 216 -5.39 -13.25 -5.97
C TYR A 216 -4.11 -13.86 -6.58
N TRP A 217 -3.24 -14.44 -5.76
CA TRP A 217 -2.01 -15.05 -6.27
C TRP A 217 -2.26 -16.35 -7.04
N ILE A 218 -3.32 -17.10 -6.74
CA ILE A 218 -3.79 -18.21 -7.59
C ILE A 218 -4.20 -17.66 -8.96
N GLU A 219 -4.99 -16.61 -9.03
CA GLU A 219 -5.38 -15.94 -10.27
C GLU A 219 -4.16 -15.39 -11.05
N ALA A 220 -3.11 -15.00 -10.34
CA ALA A 220 -1.84 -14.54 -10.90
C ALA A 220 -0.89 -15.65 -11.38
N GLY A 221 -1.28 -16.94 -11.25
CA GLY A 221 -0.49 -18.08 -11.74
C GLY A 221 0.42 -18.73 -10.70
N TYR A 222 0.15 -18.51 -9.41
CA TYR A 222 0.89 -19.10 -8.26
C TYR A 222 0.04 -20.11 -7.50
N ALA A 223 -0.74 -20.91 -8.23
CA ALA A 223 -1.65 -21.90 -7.63
C ALA A 223 -0.92 -22.95 -6.81
N ASP A 224 0.22 -23.46 -7.31
CA ASP A 224 0.98 -24.51 -6.65
C ASP A 224 1.53 -24.05 -5.31
N GLU A 225 2.13 -22.84 -5.27
CA GLU A 225 2.64 -22.22 -4.05
C GLU A 225 1.51 -21.99 -3.03
N MET A 226 0.39 -21.40 -3.48
CA MET A 226 -0.72 -21.08 -2.59
C MET A 226 -1.42 -22.33 -2.06
N HIS A 227 -1.62 -23.38 -2.88
CA HIS A 227 -2.19 -24.62 -2.43
C HIS A 227 -1.27 -25.37 -1.45
N ALA A 228 0.06 -25.33 -1.65
CA ALA A 228 1.01 -25.88 -0.71
C ALA A 228 0.94 -25.15 0.65
N ILE A 229 0.91 -23.82 0.64
CA ILE A 229 0.75 -23.00 1.84
C ILE A 229 -0.58 -23.30 2.54
N GLN A 230 -1.69 -23.41 1.80
CA GLN A 230 -3.00 -23.75 2.37
C GLN A 230 -2.98 -25.11 3.07
N ARG A 231 -2.34 -26.13 2.47
CA ARG A 231 -2.18 -27.46 3.10
C ARG A 231 -1.35 -27.38 4.39
N ALA A 232 -0.24 -26.65 4.36
CA ALA A 232 0.62 -26.47 5.55
C ALA A 232 -0.12 -25.76 6.69
N LEU A 233 -0.88 -24.71 6.38
CA LEU A 233 -1.71 -23.99 7.36
C LEU A 233 -2.81 -24.88 7.95
N ALA A 234 -3.50 -25.66 7.13
CA ALA A 234 -4.53 -26.61 7.57
C ALA A 234 -3.95 -27.72 8.47
N ALA A 235 -2.71 -28.15 8.18
CA ALA A 235 -1.97 -29.11 8.99
C ALA A 235 -1.27 -28.48 10.21
N LYS A 236 -1.44 -27.17 10.47
CA LYS A 236 -0.78 -26.40 11.54
C LYS A 236 0.76 -26.40 11.46
N GLN A 237 1.32 -26.61 10.28
CA GLN A 237 2.76 -26.62 9.99
C GLN A 237 3.26 -25.20 9.66
N HIS A 238 3.07 -24.24 10.57
CA HIS A 238 3.36 -22.82 10.37
C HIS A 238 4.84 -22.52 10.12
N ASP A 239 5.73 -23.37 10.57
CA ASP A 239 7.17 -23.31 10.36
C ASP A 239 7.55 -23.55 8.89
N GLN A 240 6.77 -24.34 8.16
CA GLN A 240 7.03 -24.65 6.75
C GLN A 240 6.56 -23.55 5.78
N VAL A 241 5.68 -22.65 6.21
CA VAL A 241 5.06 -21.64 5.33
C VAL A 241 6.11 -20.80 4.59
N LEU A 242 7.18 -20.37 5.28
CA LEU A 242 8.21 -19.55 4.66
C LEU A 242 8.99 -20.27 3.55
N SER A 243 9.27 -21.55 3.69
CA SER A 243 9.98 -22.35 2.69
C SER A 243 9.15 -22.66 1.45
N LEU A 244 7.82 -22.60 1.57
CA LEU A 244 6.90 -22.79 0.45
C LEU A 244 6.72 -21.54 -0.43
N MET A 245 7.23 -20.39 0.00
CA MET A 245 7.25 -19.18 -0.79
C MET A 245 8.39 -19.24 -1.81
N SER A 246 8.10 -19.59 -3.06
CA SER A 246 9.10 -19.75 -4.11
C SER A 246 9.82 -18.43 -4.44
N ASP A 247 11.06 -18.51 -4.91
CA ASP A 247 11.80 -17.34 -5.38
C ASP A 247 11.14 -16.71 -6.63
N ARG A 248 10.46 -17.50 -7.46
CA ARG A 248 9.68 -17.01 -8.60
C ARG A 248 8.60 -16.07 -8.12
N TRP A 249 7.78 -16.49 -7.15
CA TRP A 249 6.71 -15.68 -6.59
C TRP A 249 7.25 -14.44 -5.86
N LEU A 250 8.28 -14.59 -5.01
CA LEU A 250 8.89 -13.45 -4.32
C LEU A 250 9.40 -12.37 -5.27
N ASN A 251 10.07 -12.75 -6.36
CA ASN A 251 10.60 -11.82 -7.35
C ASN A 251 9.51 -11.07 -8.13
N ASP A 252 8.32 -11.63 -8.20
CA ASP A 252 7.19 -10.99 -8.89
C ASP A 252 6.38 -10.06 -7.97
N VAL A 253 6.41 -10.32 -6.65
CA VAL A 253 5.60 -9.60 -5.65
C VAL A 253 6.41 -8.56 -4.88
N THR A 254 7.74 -8.67 -4.85
CA THR A 254 8.61 -7.83 -4.03
C THR A 254 9.85 -7.36 -4.79
N LEU A 255 10.57 -6.41 -4.19
CA LEU A 255 11.87 -5.95 -4.69
C LEU A 255 12.94 -6.22 -3.62
N PHE A 256 13.97 -7.01 -3.94
CA PHE A 256 15.09 -7.24 -3.03
C PHE A 256 16.39 -7.51 -3.79
N GLY A 257 17.50 -7.05 -3.21
CA GLY A 257 18.84 -7.15 -3.77
C GLY A 257 19.56 -5.80 -3.86
N THR A 258 20.54 -5.71 -4.75
CA THR A 258 21.38 -4.50 -4.91
C THR A 258 20.58 -3.27 -5.35
N ALA A 259 21.12 -2.08 -5.12
CA ALA A 259 20.53 -0.82 -5.54
C ALA A 259 20.17 -0.79 -7.03
N ALA A 260 21.02 -1.30 -7.92
CA ALA A 260 20.72 -1.40 -9.34
C ALA A 260 19.49 -2.24 -9.62
N ARG A 261 19.41 -3.43 -8.97
CA ARG A 261 18.25 -4.33 -9.12
C ARG A 261 16.94 -3.70 -8.59
N ILE A 262 17.01 -2.90 -7.54
CA ILE A 262 15.82 -2.18 -7.04
C ILE A 262 15.36 -1.14 -8.06
N ARG A 263 16.28 -0.35 -8.64
CA ARG A 263 15.94 0.64 -9.69
C ARG A 263 15.32 -0.02 -10.92
N ASP A 264 15.96 -1.07 -11.45
CA ASP A 264 15.43 -1.83 -12.59
C ASP A 264 14.04 -2.42 -12.28
N GLY A 265 13.87 -2.89 -11.06
CA GLY A 265 12.59 -3.40 -10.57
C GLY A 265 11.49 -2.33 -10.55
N VAL A 266 11.79 -1.12 -10.09
CA VAL A 266 10.85 0.01 -10.11
C VAL A 266 10.41 0.33 -11.54
N ASP A 267 11.33 0.34 -12.48
CA ASP A 267 11.00 0.58 -13.90
C ASP A 267 10.19 -0.57 -14.50
N ALA A 268 10.46 -1.81 -14.11
CA ALA A 268 9.65 -2.97 -14.50
C ALA A 268 8.20 -2.90 -13.95
N TRP A 269 7.99 -2.37 -12.75
CA TRP A 269 6.66 -2.10 -12.22
C TRP A 269 5.93 -1.01 -12.99
N ARG A 270 6.63 0.07 -13.39
CA ARG A 270 6.06 1.09 -14.27
C ARG A 270 5.68 0.53 -15.63
N ALA A 271 6.54 -0.28 -16.22
CA ALA A 271 6.27 -0.96 -17.47
C ALA A 271 5.05 -1.91 -17.40
N ALA A 272 4.77 -2.47 -16.21
CA ALA A 272 3.56 -3.24 -15.95
C ALA A 272 2.30 -2.38 -15.73
N GLY A 273 2.41 -1.04 -15.82
CA GLY A 273 1.30 -0.10 -15.73
C GLY A 273 1.05 0.52 -14.35
N VAL A 274 1.93 0.28 -13.37
CA VAL A 274 1.85 0.93 -12.06
C VAL A 274 2.49 2.32 -12.16
N ALA A 275 1.66 3.36 -12.28
CA ALA A 275 2.14 4.73 -12.43
C ALA A 275 2.92 5.22 -11.20
N THR A 276 2.53 4.78 -10.01
CA THR A 276 3.16 5.13 -8.73
C THR A 276 3.61 3.87 -7.98
N PRO A 277 4.80 3.31 -8.27
CA PRO A 277 5.40 2.30 -7.40
C PRO A 277 5.68 2.91 -6.02
N ILE A 278 5.12 2.31 -4.96
CA ILE A 278 5.28 2.77 -3.57
C ILE A 278 6.15 1.74 -2.86
N LEU A 279 7.41 2.07 -2.59
CA LEU A 279 8.30 1.16 -1.90
C LEU A 279 7.95 1.11 -0.40
N VAL A 280 7.80 -0.12 0.12
CA VAL A 280 7.60 -0.40 1.54
C VAL A 280 8.92 -0.92 2.10
N PRO A 281 9.76 -0.06 2.69
CA PRO A 281 11.14 -0.40 3.02
C PRO A 281 11.24 -1.41 4.18
N SER A 282 12.11 -2.39 3.99
CA SER A 282 12.58 -3.33 5.00
C SER A 282 14.09 -3.48 4.88
N SER A 283 14.76 -3.86 5.96
CA SER A 283 16.20 -4.00 6.00
C SER A 283 16.63 -5.36 6.56
N THR A 284 17.78 -5.85 6.13
CA THR A 284 18.46 -7.01 6.74
C THR A 284 19.21 -6.61 8.02
N ARG A 285 19.41 -5.31 8.27
CA ARG A 285 20.27 -4.76 9.34
C ARG A 285 19.50 -4.02 10.43
N GLY A 286 18.25 -3.64 10.17
CA GLY A 286 17.52 -2.83 11.15
C GLY A 286 16.04 -2.62 10.81
N GLY A 287 15.43 -1.64 11.51
CA GLY A 287 14.03 -1.25 11.30
C GLY A 287 13.85 -0.19 10.20
N GLN A 288 12.66 0.44 10.19
CA GLN A 288 12.23 1.40 9.17
C GLN A 288 13.26 2.51 8.86
N MET A 289 13.93 3.06 9.88
CA MET A 289 14.89 4.17 9.68
C MET A 289 16.14 3.71 8.91
N GLU A 290 16.61 2.49 9.19
CA GLU A 290 17.74 1.91 8.44
C GLU A 290 17.34 1.59 7.01
N ALA A 291 16.20 0.95 6.83
CA ALA A 291 15.67 0.66 5.52
C ALA A 291 15.48 1.91 4.64
N MET A 292 15.08 3.03 5.25
CA MET A 292 14.97 4.31 4.53
C MET A 292 16.35 4.84 4.09
N ARG A 293 17.39 4.76 4.93
CA ARG A 293 18.75 5.16 4.53
C ARG A 293 19.27 4.31 3.36
N GLU A 294 19.03 3.01 3.40
CA GLU A 294 19.38 2.09 2.31
C GLU A 294 18.67 2.47 1.00
N ILE A 295 17.37 2.83 1.06
CA ILE A 295 16.62 3.33 -0.11
C ILE A 295 17.21 4.67 -0.59
N PHE A 296 17.54 5.60 0.29
CA PHE A 296 18.12 6.87 -0.11
C PHE A 296 19.41 6.65 -0.91
N THR A 297 20.33 5.86 -0.37
CA THR A 297 21.57 5.51 -1.07
C THR A 297 21.33 4.79 -2.41
N ALA A 298 20.28 3.95 -2.48
CA ALA A 298 19.96 3.26 -3.73
C ALA A 298 19.46 4.20 -4.84
N PHE A 299 18.96 5.40 -4.50
CA PHE A 299 18.40 6.37 -5.46
C PHE A 299 19.19 7.70 -5.50
N GLU A 300 20.39 7.72 -4.95
CA GLU A 300 21.38 8.78 -5.18
C GLU A 300 22.03 8.63 -6.58
#